data_f92ddc4fcb4dfb94144bb6a9af1546ff
#
_entry.id   f92ddc4fcb4dfb94144bb6a9af1546ff
#
_cell.length_a   1.000
_cell.length_b   1.000
_cell.length_c   1.000
_cell.angle_alpha   90.00
_cell.angle_beta   90.00
_cell.angle_gamma   90.00
#
_symmetry.space_group_name_H-M   'P 1'
#
loop_
_entity.id
_entity.type
_entity.pdbx_description
1 polymer ?
#
loop_
_entity_poly.entity_id
_entity_poly.type
_entity_poly.pdbx_seq_one_letter_code
_entity_poly.pdbx_strand_id
1 'polypeptide(L)'
;AHGSDELKNIYLAKLISGEWPGTMQLTEPHAGSDVGLLRSRAERAADGTYRISGTKIFITYGDHDMTDNIIHFVLARLPDAPAGTKGISLFLIPKFLVNADGSLGARNDVYPSGVEHKLGIHASPTCTMTMGDNGGAVGYLIGEENRGMQCMFTMMNQARLGVGLQGVGLAD
;
A
#
# COMPACT_ATOMS: atom_id res chain seq x y z
N ALA A 1 -7.28 -12.77 0.08
CA ALA A 1 -8.07 -13.31 -1.03
C ALA A 1 -7.24 -13.41 -2.32
N HIS A 2 -6.47 -12.37 -2.70
CA HIS A 2 -5.83 -12.27 -4.03
C HIS A 2 -4.31 -12.54 -4.04
N GLY A 3 -3.67 -12.66 -2.88
CA GLY A 3 -2.24 -12.97 -2.79
C GLY A 3 -1.94 -14.41 -3.17
N SER A 4 -0.72 -14.67 -3.69
CA SER A 4 -0.21 -16.04 -3.88
C SER A 4 -0.11 -16.77 -2.54
N ASP A 5 0.01 -18.09 -2.57
CA ASP A 5 0.13 -18.87 -1.34
C ASP A 5 1.44 -18.56 -0.60
N GLU A 6 2.51 -18.25 -1.33
CA GLU A 6 3.78 -17.78 -0.75
C GLU A 6 3.59 -16.48 0.06
N LEU A 7 2.94 -15.48 -0.53
CA LEU A 7 2.66 -14.21 0.16
C LEU A 7 1.71 -14.40 1.36
N LYS A 8 0.72 -15.27 1.24
CA LYS A 8 -0.16 -15.60 2.36
C LYS A 8 0.59 -16.25 3.51
N ASN A 9 1.48 -17.20 3.21
CA ASN A 9 2.26 -17.90 4.24
C ASN A 9 3.17 -16.95 5.01
N ILE A 10 3.74 -15.94 4.35
CA ILE A 10 4.64 -14.97 4.99
C ILE A 10 3.86 -13.88 5.75
N TYR A 11 2.84 -13.31 5.14
CA TYR A 11 2.24 -12.05 5.62
C TYR A 11 0.87 -12.20 6.27
N LEU A 12 0.05 -13.20 5.87
CA LEU A 12 -1.38 -13.21 6.21
C LEU A 12 -1.64 -13.38 7.70
N ALA A 13 -0.94 -14.30 8.36
CA ALA A 13 -1.14 -14.53 9.78
C ALA A 13 -0.84 -13.28 10.62
N LYS A 14 0.25 -12.59 10.30
CA LYS A 14 0.68 -11.36 10.98
C LYS A 14 -0.24 -10.16 10.71
N LEU A 15 -0.82 -10.08 9.50
CA LEU A 15 -1.84 -9.08 9.16
C LEU A 15 -3.15 -9.33 9.91
N ILE A 16 -3.58 -10.60 10.06
CA ILE A 16 -4.83 -10.95 10.76
C ILE A 16 -4.68 -10.72 12.27
N SER A 17 -3.54 -11.08 12.86
CA SER A 17 -3.27 -10.87 14.28
C SER A 17 -3.07 -9.38 14.64
N GLY A 18 -2.80 -8.51 13.66
CA GLY A 18 -2.44 -7.12 13.87
C GLY A 18 -0.98 -6.91 14.28
N GLU A 19 -0.16 -7.97 14.29
CA GLU A 19 1.28 -7.87 14.56
C GLU A 19 1.97 -6.97 13.52
N TRP A 20 1.57 -7.08 12.26
CA TRP A 20 1.99 -6.17 11.19
C TRP A 20 0.75 -5.49 10.58
N PRO A 21 0.55 -4.18 10.80
CA PRO A 21 -0.57 -3.47 10.21
C PRO A 21 -0.42 -3.32 8.70
N GLY A 22 -1.55 -3.18 8.01
CA GLY A 22 -1.61 -2.89 6.59
C GLY A 22 -2.03 -1.46 6.31
N THR A 23 -1.49 -0.86 5.23
CA THR A 23 -1.94 0.44 4.71
C THR A 23 -2.48 0.31 3.30
N MET A 24 -3.43 1.16 2.92
CA MET A 24 -3.92 1.29 1.55
C MET A 24 -3.37 2.56 0.92
N GLN A 25 -2.60 2.44 -0.16
CA GLN A 25 -1.92 3.57 -0.80
C GLN A 25 -2.42 3.77 -2.23
N LEU A 26 -3.42 4.64 -2.37
CA LEU A 26 -4.07 4.95 -3.64
C LEU A 26 -3.71 6.35 -4.13
N THR A 27 -4.03 7.35 -3.31
CA THR A 27 -4.04 8.77 -3.65
C THR A 27 -2.66 9.31 -3.92
N GLU A 28 -2.53 10.09 -4.98
CA GLU A 28 -1.35 10.88 -5.31
C GLU A 28 -1.68 12.37 -5.32
N PRO A 29 -0.71 13.30 -5.25
CA PRO A 29 -0.97 14.74 -5.21
C PRO A 29 -1.88 15.27 -6.32
N HIS A 30 -1.86 14.63 -7.49
CA HIS A 30 -2.64 15.00 -8.67
C HIS A 30 -3.75 13.99 -9.02
N ALA A 31 -3.89 12.90 -8.27
CA ALA A 31 -4.78 11.78 -8.58
C ALA A 31 -5.44 11.26 -7.29
N GLY A 32 -6.52 11.90 -6.84
CA GLY A 32 -7.31 11.51 -5.67
C GLY A 32 -8.68 11.02 -6.10
N SER A 33 -9.55 11.91 -6.57
CA SER A 33 -10.88 11.54 -7.06
C SER A 33 -10.82 10.68 -8.32
N ASP A 34 -9.90 10.98 -9.22
CA ASP A 34 -9.61 10.15 -10.41
C ASP A 34 -8.26 9.44 -10.23
N VAL A 35 -8.28 8.25 -9.63
CA VAL A 35 -7.09 7.40 -9.50
C VAL A 35 -6.60 6.84 -10.86
N GLY A 36 -7.39 6.95 -11.92
CA GLY A 36 -6.96 6.58 -13.27
C GLY A 36 -5.78 7.41 -13.77
N LEU A 37 -5.52 8.56 -13.16
CA LEU A 37 -4.42 9.46 -13.47
C LEU A 37 -3.14 9.16 -12.68
N LEU A 38 -3.09 8.17 -11.80
CA LEU A 38 -1.92 7.86 -10.99
C LEU A 38 -0.67 7.63 -11.84
N ARG A 39 0.48 8.07 -11.32
CA ARG A 39 1.79 8.05 -11.97
C ARG A 39 2.82 7.17 -11.29
N SER A 40 2.54 6.66 -10.09
CA SER A 40 3.43 5.66 -9.46
C SER A 40 3.69 4.52 -10.41
N ARG A 41 4.96 4.14 -10.56
CA ARG A 41 5.43 3.16 -11.54
C ARG A 41 5.85 1.87 -10.84
N ALA A 42 5.66 0.76 -11.53
CA ALA A 42 6.16 -0.55 -11.16
C ALA A 42 6.96 -1.12 -12.33
N GLU A 43 8.21 -1.46 -12.12
CA GLU A 43 9.08 -2.07 -13.12
C GLU A 43 9.36 -3.52 -12.73
N ARG A 44 9.19 -4.45 -13.68
CA ARG A 44 9.47 -5.87 -13.45
C ARG A 44 10.96 -6.09 -13.23
N ALA A 45 11.32 -6.79 -12.19
CA ALA A 45 12.71 -7.17 -11.90
C ALA A 45 12.98 -8.63 -12.35
N ALA A 46 14.24 -8.95 -12.59
CA ALA A 46 14.65 -10.29 -13.05
C ALA A 46 14.40 -11.41 -12.01
N ASP A 47 14.25 -11.05 -10.74
CA ASP A 47 13.97 -11.94 -9.62
C ASP A 47 12.47 -12.25 -9.41
N GLY A 48 11.61 -11.79 -10.32
CA GLY A 48 10.16 -11.95 -10.22
C GLY A 48 9.47 -10.94 -9.28
N THR A 49 10.22 -10.06 -8.65
CA THR A 49 9.69 -8.92 -7.88
C THR A 49 9.48 -7.70 -8.78
N TYR A 50 9.01 -6.61 -8.18
CA TYR A 50 8.86 -5.33 -8.86
C TYR A 50 9.65 -4.25 -8.13
N ARG A 51 10.08 -3.23 -8.87
CA ARG A 51 10.66 -1.99 -8.31
C ARG A 51 9.64 -0.88 -8.45
N ILE A 52 9.17 -0.40 -7.31
CA ILE A 52 8.08 0.59 -7.24
C ILE A 52 8.67 1.95 -6.95
N SER A 53 8.21 2.97 -7.69
CA SER A 53 8.58 4.37 -7.46
C SER A 53 7.36 5.28 -7.54
N GLY A 54 7.36 6.34 -6.75
CA GLY A 54 6.30 7.35 -6.70
C GLY A 54 6.00 7.85 -5.31
N THR A 55 5.01 8.74 -5.23
CA THR A 55 4.59 9.37 -3.98
C THR A 55 3.10 9.20 -3.77
N LYS A 56 2.72 8.76 -2.58
CA LYS A 56 1.33 8.62 -2.14
C LYS A 56 1.07 9.59 -0.99
N ILE A 57 -0.12 10.20 -0.98
CA ILE A 57 -0.52 11.16 0.05
C ILE A 57 -1.73 10.67 0.84
N PHE A 58 -1.91 11.23 2.03
CA PHE A 58 -3.02 10.90 2.95
C PHE A 58 -3.03 9.44 3.41
N ILE A 59 -1.85 8.87 3.64
CA ILE A 59 -1.73 7.47 4.05
C ILE A 59 -1.83 7.38 5.57
N THR A 60 -2.96 6.85 6.04
CA THR A 60 -3.22 6.60 7.46
C THR A 60 -2.24 5.57 7.99
N TYR A 61 -1.55 5.89 9.09
CA TYR A 61 -0.52 5.06 9.71
C TYR A 61 0.56 4.62 8.72
N GLY A 62 0.95 5.52 7.79
CA GLY A 62 1.93 5.22 6.74
C GLY A 62 3.29 4.80 7.26
N ASP A 63 3.74 5.38 8.36
CA ASP A 63 4.92 4.93 9.11
C ASP A 63 4.77 5.22 10.60
N HIS A 64 5.31 4.34 11.44
CA HIS A 64 5.38 4.44 12.90
C HIS A 64 6.34 3.37 13.43
N ASP A 65 6.60 3.41 14.75
CA ASP A 65 7.47 2.49 15.48
C ASP A 65 6.74 1.56 16.47
N MET A 66 5.40 1.52 16.41
CA MET A 66 4.57 0.69 17.30
C MET A 66 4.56 -0.79 16.93
N THR A 67 5.04 -1.14 15.75
CA THR A 67 5.14 -2.51 15.25
C THR A 67 6.44 -2.71 14.49
N ASP A 68 6.92 -3.95 14.44
CA ASP A 68 8.21 -4.29 13.81
C ASP A 68 8.20 -4.11 12.29
N ASN A 69 7.03 -4.28 11.65
CA ASN A 69 6.88 -4.09 10.21
C ASN A 69 5.52 -3.45 9.88
N ILE A 70 5.41 -2.87 8.69
CA ILE A 70 4.17 -2.34 8.11
C ILE A 70 4.07 -2.84 6.68
N ILE A 71 2.90 -3.29 6.28
CA ILE A 71 2.67 -3.85 4.95
C ILE A 71 1.83 -2.88 4.13
N HIS A 72 2.44 -2.29 3.10
CA HIS A 72 1.79 -1.32 2.24
C HIS A 72 1.16 -2.00 1.02
N PHE A 73 -0.13 -1.77 0.80
CA PHE A 73 -0.85 -2.18 -0.41
C PHE A 73 -0.93 -0.98 -1.35
N VAL A 74 -0.11 -0.98 -2.39
CA VAL A 74 0.17 0.18 -3.24
C VAL A 74 -0.37 -0.03 -4.63
N LEU A 75 -1.14 0.94 -5.14
CA LEU A 75 -1.53 1.00 -6.54
C LEU A 75 -0.43 1.67 -7.37
N ALA A 76 0.03 0.98 -8.39
CA ALA A 76 1.03 1.48 -9.33
C ALA A 76 0.77 0.95 -10.75
N ARG A 77 1.46 1.50 -11.72
CA ARG A 77 1.28 1.23 -13.14
C ARG A 77 2.54 0.66 -13.75
N LEU A 78 2.39 -0.40 -14.54
CA LEU A 78 3.46 -0.93 -15.37
C LEU A 78 3.72 -0.02 -16.58
N PRO A 79 4.94 -0.01 -17.15
CA PRO A 79 5.25 0.84 -18.31
C PRO A 79 4.39 0.58 -19.53
N ASP A 80 3.98 -0.67 -19.74
CA ASP A 80 3.19 -1.17 -20.86
C ASP A 80 1.68 -1.26 -20.55
N ALA A 81 1.25 -0.78 -19.37
CA ALA A 81 -0.13 -0.85 -18.94
C ALA A 81 -1.05 0.10 -19.73
N PRO A 82 -2.31 -0.31 -20.00
CA PRO A 82 -3.28 0.57 -20.62
C PRO A 82 -3.59 1.80 -19.75
N ALA A 83 -4.03 2.88 -20.37
CA ALA A 83 -4.42 4.10 -19.67
C ALA A 83 -5.65 3.90 -18.77
N GLY A 84 -5.82 4.80 -17.79
CA GLY A 84 -6.97 4.79 -16.89
C GLY A 84 -6.91 3.67 -15.85
N THR A 85 -8.03 3.40 -15.20
CA THR A 85 -8.12 2.43 -14.10
C THR A 85 -7.83 0.98 -14.50
N LYS A 86 -7.99 0.66 -15.79
CA LYS A 86 -7.74 -0.69 -16.33
C LYS A 86 -6.26 -1.07 -16.40
N GLY A 87 -5.34 -0.12 -16.25
CA GLY A 87 -3.89 -0.37 -16.26
C GLY A 87 -3.26 -0.30 -14.88
N ILE A 88 -4.05 -0.32 -13.81
CA ILE A 88 -3.55 -0.24 -12.44
C ILE A 88 -3.37 -1.64 -11.87
N SER A 89 -2.20 -1.88 -11.30
CA SER A 89 -1.84 -3.12 -10.58
C SER A 89 -1.72 -2.84 -9.08
N LEU A 90 -1.87 -3.87 -8.26
CA LEU A 90 -1.72 -3.79 -6.81
C LEU A 90 -0.46 -4.52 -6.36
N PHE A 91 0.33 -3.86 -5.53
CA PHE A 91 1.58 -4.41 -5.00
C PHE A 91 1.58 -4.41 -3.48
N LEU A 92 2.14 -5.46 -2.90
CA LEU A 92 2.48 -5.54 -1.49
C LEU A 92 3.93 -5.07 -1.33
N ILE A 93 4.16 -4.04 -0.52
CA ILE A 93 5.47 -3.48 -0.22
C ILE A 93 5.68 -3.50 1.29
N PRO A 94 6.53 -4.36 1.84
CA PRO A 94 6.83 -4.34 3.27
C PRO A 94 7.77 -3.18 3.61
N LYS A 95 7.62 -2.59 4.80
CA LYS A 95 8.54 -1.57 5.34
C LYS A 95 9.95 -2.15 5.53
N PHE A 96 10.03 -3.36 6.06
CA PHE A 96 11.25 -4.17 6.09
C PHE A 96 11.04 -5.44 5.28
N LEU A 97 12.01 -5.79 4.47
CA LEU A 97 11.98 -7.04 3.72
C LEU A 97 11.91 -8.22 4.69
N VAL A 98 11.26 -9.30 4.26
CA VAL A 98 11.12 -10.51 5.08
C VAL A 98 11.94 -11.62 4.45
N ASN A 99 12.84 -12.20 5.24
CA ASN A 99 13.67 -13.33 4.84
C ASN A 99 12.84 -14.63 4.75
N ALA A 100 13.40 -15.65 4.11
CA ALA A 100 12.73 -16.94 3.94
C ALA A 100 12.39 -17.64 5.28
N ASP A 101 13.13 -17.34 6.34
CA ASP A 101 12.88 -17.83 7.71
C ASP A 101 11.84 -17.01 8.50
N GLY A 102 11.27 -15.96 7.88
CA GLY A 102 10.31 -15.05 8.48
C GLY A 102 10.93 -13.90 9.31
N SER A 103 12.26 -13.85 9.44
CA SER A 103 12.95 -12.75 10.10
C SER A 103 12.93 -11.47 9.26
N LEU A 104 13.07 -10.30 9.92
CA LEU A 104 13.16 -9.03 9.23
C LEU A 104 14.53 -8.84 8.62
N GLY A 105 14.55 -8.43 7.36
CA GLY A 105 15.73 -8.10 6.58
C GLY A 105 15.99 -6.59 6.53
N ALA A 106 16.58 -6.13 5.44
CA ALA A 106 16.89 -4.73 5.23
C ALA A 106 15.62 -3.87 5.14
N ARG A 107 15.74 -2.59 5.51
CA ARG A 107 14.69 -1.61 5.26
C ARG A 107 14.47 -1.46 3.75
N ASN A 108 13.22 -1.51 3.36
CA ASN A 108 12.83 -1.29 1.98
C ASN A 108 12.87 0.21 1.62
N ASP A 109 12.94 0.52 0.33
CA ASP A 109 12.98 1.89 -0.20
C ASP A 109 11.59 2.55 -0.19
N VAL A 110 10.96 2.57 1.00
CA VAL A 110 9.67 3.20 1.30
C VAL A 110 9.75 3.92 2.63
N TYR A 111 9.39 5.21 2.66
CA TYR A 111 9.52 6.03 3.86
C TYR A 111 8.54 7.22 3.84
N PRO A 112 8.21 7.77 5.02
CA PRO A 112 7.42 8.99 5.12
C PRO A 112 8.29 10.19 4.74
N SER A 113 7.82 10.98 3.79
CA SER A 113 8.43 12.27 3.43
C SER A 113 7.69 13.46 4.05
N GLY A 114 6.56 13.23 4.68
CA GLY A 114 5.80 14.25 5.39
C GLY A 114 4.64 13.65 6.18
N VAL A 115 4.13 14.43 7.15
CA VAL A 115 2.95 14.11 7.96
C VAL A 115 1.99 15.28 7.89
N GLU A 116 0.71 14.99 7.67
CA GLU A 116 -0.34 16.00 7.57
C GLU A 116 -0.66 16.65 8.94
N HIS A 117 -0.80 17.95 8.94
CA HIS A 117 -1.42 18.69 10.05
C HIS A 117 -2.94 18.65 9.83
N LYS A 118 -3.68 18.02 10.75
CA LYS A 118 -5.11 17.75 10.59
C LYS A 118 -5.95 18.56 11.59
N LEU A 119 -7.23 18.73 11.27
CA LEU A 119 -8.22 19.36 12.16
C LEU A 119 -8.49 18.49 13.40
N GLY A 120 -8.46 17.18 13.27
CA GLY A 120 -8.67 16.20 14.33
C GLY A 120 -7.83 14.95 14.13
N ILE A 121 -7.99 13.94 14.99
CA ILE A 121 -7.26 12.65 14.95
C ILE A 121 -5.73 12.90 14.92
N HIS A 122 -5.25 13.80 15.77
CA HIS A 122 -3.84 14.26 15.75
C HIS A 122 -2.84 13.14 16.07
N ALA A 123 -3.23 12.17 16.90
CA ALA A 123 -2.37 11.05 17.29
C ALA A 123 -2.20 9.98 16.19
N SER A 124 -3.06 10.00 15.16
CA SER A 124 -2.94 9.09 13.99
C SER A 124 -2.09 9.76 12.92
N PRO A 125 -0.86 9.28 12.63
CA PRO A 125 -0.03 9.87 11.59
C PRO A 125 -0.67 9.63 10.22
N THR A 126 -0.94 10.71 9.49
CA THR A 126 -1.39 10.66 8.10
C THR A 126 -0.22 11.09 7.24
N CYS A 127 0.41 10.14 6.56
CA CYS A 127 1.71 10.33 5.93
C CYS A 127 1.60 10.61 4.44
N THR A 128 2.56 11.39 3.94
CA THR A 128 3.01 11.33 2.55
C THR A 128 4.09 10.27 2.48
N MET A 129 3.88 9.24 1.67
CA MET A 129 4.81 8.12 1.50
C MET A 129 5.56 8.25 0.19
N THR A 130 6.88 8.20 0.24
CA THR A 130 7.75 8.19 -0.94
C THR A 130 8.39 6.82 -1.11
N MET A 131 8.47 6.36 -2.34
CA MET A 131 9.01 5.06 -2.72
C MET A 131 9.99 5.22 -3.87
N GLY A 132 11.10 4.52 -3.80
CA GLY A 132 11.97 4.31 -4.95
C GLY A 132 13.03 5.35 -5.20
N ASP A 133 13.37 6.19 -4.24
CA ASP A 133 14.46 7.19 -4.39
C ASP A 133 15.86 6.55 -4.41
N ASN A 134 15.99 5.31 -3.92
CA ASN A 134 17.25 4.58 -3.83
C ASN A 134 17.26 3.30 -4.68
N GLY A 135 16.65 3.35 -5.85
CA GLY A 135 16.67 2.23 -6.81
C GLY A 135 15.36 1.43 -6.91
N GLY A 136 14.33 1.85 -6.22
CA GLY A 136 13.00 1.25 -6.27
C GLY A 136 12.64 0.41 -5.05
N ALA A 137 11.46 0.66 -4.49
CA ALA A 137 10.93 -0.16 -3.42
C ALA A 137 10.61 -1.57 -3.95
N VAL A 138 11.06 -2.60 -3.25
CA VAL A 138 10.75 -3.99 -3.60
C VAL A 138 9.28 -4.25 -3.30
N GLY A 139 8.55 -4.68 -4.32
CA GLY A 139 7.13 -5.00 -4.23
C GLY A 139 6.78 -6.34 -4.86
N TYR A 140 5.72 -6.94 -4.36
CA TYR A 140 5.18 -8.22 -4.81
C TYR A 140 3.78 -8.02 -5.38
N LEU A 141 3.52 -8.58 -6.57
CA LEU A 141 2.21 -8.44 -7.22
C LEU A 141 1.11 -9.14 -6.41
N ILE A 142 -0.01 -8.46 -6.23
CA ILE A 142 -1.23 -9.02 -5.66
C ILE A 142 -2.26 -9.24 -6.77
N GLY A 143 -2.65 -10.49 -6.99
CA GLY A 143 -3.53 -10.86 -8.08
C GLY A 143 -2.80 -10.88 -9.42
N GLU A 144 -3.40 -10.28 -10.44
CA GLU A 144 -2.88 -10.19 -11.80
C GLU A 144 -2.51 -8.74 -12.15
N GLU A 145 -1.56 -8.56 -13.07
CA GLU A 145 -1.25 -7.26 -13.64
C GLU A 145 -2.51 -6.62 -14.26
N ASN A 146 -2.64 -5.30 -14.09
CA ASN A 146 -3.76 -4.51 -14.60
C ASN A 146 -5.14 -4.84 -13.96
N ARG A 147 -5.15 -5.59 -12.84
CA ARG A 147 -6.34 -5.91 -12.06
C ARG A 147 -6.31 -5.39 -10.62
N GLY A 148 -5.41 -4.46 -10.34
CA GLY A 148 -5.20 -3.93 -8.99
C GLY A 148 -6.41 -3.26 -8.39
N MET A 149 -7.23 -2.57 -9.17
CA MET A 149 -8.47 -1.94 -8.68
C MET A 149 -9.45 -2.96 -8.11
N GLN A 150 -9.64 -4.10 -8.77
CA GLN A 150 -10.54 -5.17 -8.29
C GLN A 150 -10.04 -5.75 -6.94
N CYS A 151 -8.73 -5.95 -6.82
CA CYS A 151 -8.12 -6.45 -5.58
C CYS A 151 -8.23 -5.41 -4.45
N MET A 152 -7.99 -4.13 -4.75
CA MET A 152 -8.10 -3.04 -3.79
C MET A 152 -9.53 -2.85 -3.28
N PHE A 153 -10.55 -3.02 -4.13
CA PHE A 153 -11.96 -2.92 -3.72
C PHE A 153 -12.37 -3.94 -2.67
N THR A 154 -11.71 -5.07 -2.58
CA THR A 154 -11.94 -6.05 -1.49
C THR A 154 -11.70 -5.41 -0.12
N MET A 155 -10.64 -4.61 0.02
CA MET A 155 -10.33 -3.86 1.25
C MET A 155 -11.22 -2.61 1.39
N MET A 156 -11.37 -1.84 0.31
CA MET A 156 -12.12 -0.59 0.32
C MET A 156 -13.60 -0.78 0.66
N ASN A 157 -14.24 -1.84 0.22
CA ASN A 157 -15.64 -2.11 0.53
C ASN A 157 -15.84 -2.30 2.04
N GLN A 158 -14.93 -3.01 2.70
CA GLN A 158 -14.97 -3.18 4.16
C GLN A 158 -14.71 -1.84 4.89
N ALA A 159 -13.72 -1.07 4.44
CA ALA A 159 -13.40 0.23 5.02
C ALA A 159 -14.57 1.22 4.89
N ARG A 160 -15.28 1.22 3.76
CA ARG A 160 -16.46 2.08 3.54
C ARG A 160 -17.59 1.80 4.52
N LEU A 161 -17.85 0.52 4.82
CA LEU A 161 -18.85 0.13 5.83
C LEU A 161 -18.45 0.66 7.22
N GLY A 162 -17.19 0.50 7.61
CA GLY A 162 -16.66 1.00 8.89
C GLY A 162 -16.77 2.53 9.01
N VAL A 163 -16.38 3.26 7.98
CA VAL A 163 -16.49 4.73 7.95
C VAL A 163 -17.94 5.20 7.95
N GLY A 164 -18.82 4.50 7.22
CA GLY A 164 -20.26 4.79 7.26
C GLY A 164 -20.85 4.64 8.65
N LEU A 165 -20.46 3.58 9.38
CA LEU A 165 -20.87 3.36 10.77
C LEU A 165 -20.35 4.46 11.72
N GLN A 166 -19.12 4.93 11.51
CA GLN A 166 -18.59 6.08 12.28
C GLN A 166 -19.45 7.34 12.07
N GLY A 167 -19.87 7.60 10.81
CA GLY A 167 -20.74 8.74 10.50
C GLY A 167 -22.09 8.64 11.22
N VAL A 168 -22.70 7.47 11.29
CA VAL A 168 -23.94 7.24 12.06
C VAL A 168 -23.71 7.50 13.55
N GLY A 169 -22.65 6.91 14.13
CA GLY A 169 -22.35 7.08 15.56
C GLY A 169 -21.96 8.49 15.98
N LEU A 170 -21.54 9.34 15.03
CA LEU A 170 -21.29 10.77 15.32
C LEU A 170 -22.55 11.63 15.18
N ALA A 171 -23.55 11.17 14.44
CA ALA A 171 -24.82 11.87 14.23
C ALA A 171 -25.86 11.58 15.33
N ASP A 172 -25.71 10.51 16.10
CA ASP A 172 -26.59 10.05 17.17
C ASP A 172 -26.22 10.71 18.52
#